data_1161a58a6c4acad36bb95b7e912896fd
#
_entry.id   1161a58a6c4acad36bb95b7e912896fd
#
_cell.length_a   1.000
_cell.length_b   1.000
_cell.length_c   1.000
_cell.angle_alpha   90.00
_cell.angle_beta   90.00
_cell.angle_gamma   90.00
#
_symmetry.space_group_name_H-M   'P 1'
#
loop_
_entity.id
_entity.type
_entity.pdbx_description
1 polymer ?
#
loop_
_entity_poly.entity_id
_entity_poly.type
_entity_poly.pdbx_seq_one_letter_code
_entity_poly.pdbx_strand_id
1 'polypeptide(L)'
;GTRVTILEKYEYKYTLREIQSEFLPDLDENRQKKKGRPKKVVYIHRERSLYQGRILDLVKLCELRNYDVKGQREIILFLYRYYLCYFYEDEQKALEDVLELNKEFIQPLSEKEVIRATGSAEKVFKAKDKQYKYKNETLIELLEISEYEQTHMKIIIGKEEYKRRDNERNKKNYQEKLKKLGKITEKEKISQRRAIIKDLLDKGLTQKQIYNTLKISKRTCINDIKYLKEQG
;
A
#
# COMPACT_ATOMS: atom_id res chain seq x y z
N GLY A 1 -14.24 -43.19 45.01
CA GLY A 1 -13.07 -42.40 44.67
C GLY A 1 -11.81 -43.07 45.17
N THR A 2 -10.87 -43.42 44.30
CA THR A 2 -9.57 -43.98 44.61
C THR A 2 -8.73 -42.91 45.32
N ARG A 3 -8.21 -43.26 46.51
CA ARG A 3 -7.36 -42.39 47.29
C ARG A 3 -5.93 -42.44 46.72
N VAL A 4 -5.42 -41.32 46.19
CA VAL A 4 -4.04 -41.21 45.71
C VAL A 4 -3.14 -40.84 46.86
N THR A 5 -2.11 -41.63 47.16
CA THR A 5 -1.09 -41.36 48.19
C THR A 5 0.18 -40.93 47.47
N ILE A 6 0.72 -39.76 47.84
CA ILE A 6 2.03 -39.31 47.33
C ILE A 6 3.09 -39.97 48.19
N LEU A 7 3.93 -40.84 47.63
CA LEU A 7 4.98 -41.58 48.32
C LEU A 7 6.27 -40.78 48.41
N GLU A 8 6.60 -40.00 47.36
CA GLU A 8 7.81 -39.17 47.32
C GLU A 8 7.49 -37.84 46.64
N LYS A 9 8.14 -36.79 47.12
CA LYS A 9 8.03 -35.46 46.53
C LYS A 9 9.41 -34.85 46.40
N TYR A 10 9.83 -34.62 45.16
CA TYR A 10 11.07 -33.90 44.86
C TYR A 10 10.85 -32.38 44.95
N GLU A 11 11.82 -31.67 45.55
CA GLU A 11 11.77 -30.20 45.65
C GLU A 11 12.04 -29.51 44.30
N TYR A 12 12.80 -30.18 43.41
CA TYR A 12 13.14 -29.65 42.10
C TYR A 12 11.92 -29.66 41.19
N LYS A 13 11.65 -28.52 40.55
CA LYS A 13 10.56 -28.36 39.58
C LYS A 13 11.13 -28.31 38.17
N TYR A 14 10.86 -29.33 37.41
CA TYR A 14 11.23 -29.37 35.99
C TYR A 14 10.40 -28.41 35.18
N THR A 15 11.03 -27.70 34.28
CA THR A 15 10.34 -26.93 33.23
C THR A 15 9.81 -27.90 32.15
N LEU A 16 8.76 -27.50 31.41
CA LEU A 16 8.27 -28.31 30.30
C LEU A 16 9.34 -28.56 29.23
N ARG A 17 10.34 -27.68 29.12
CA ARG A 17 11.43 -27.81 28.18
C ARG A 17 12.44 -28.87 28.61
N GLU A 18 12.76 -28.95 29.91
CA GLU A 18 13.62 -29.99 30.48
C GLU A 18 12.95 -31.37 30.34
N ILE A 19 11.66 -31.48 30.66
CA ILE A 19 10.88 -32.71 30.47
C ILE A 19 10.87 -33.12 28.99
N GLN A 20 10.70 -32.18 28.08
CA GLN A 20 10.68 -32.47 26.64
C GLN A 20 12.05 -32.96 26.16
N SER A 21 13.16 -32.33 26.59
CA SER A 21 14.52 -32.73 26.18
C SER A 21 14.94 -34.10 26.74
N GLU A 22 14.47 -34.44 27.95
CA GLU A 22 14.80 -35.71 28.61
C GLU A 22 13.99 -36.90 28.07
N PHE A 23 12.67 -36.71 27.90
CA PHE A 23 11.75 -37.80 27.56
C PHE A 23 11.31 -37.83 26.08
N LEU A 24 11.53 -36.77 25.33
CA LEU A 24 11.10 -36.67 23.93
C LEU A 24 12.20 -36.00 23.04
N PRO A 25 13.44 -36.51 23.07
CA PRO A 25 14.56 -35.90 22.31
C PRO A 25 14.30 -35.86 20.82
N ASP A 26 13.60 -36.84 20.24
CA ASP A 26 13.29 -36.94 18.81
C ASP A 26 12.35 -35.83 18.30
N LEU A 27 11.62 -35.17 19.20
CA LEU A 27 10.75 -34.03 18.81
C LEU A 27 11.53 -32.76 18.52
N ASP A 28 12.74 -32.60 19.02
CA ASP A 28 13.58 -31.42 18.78
C ASP A 28 14.35 -31.52 17.46
N GLU A 29 14.76 -32.71 17.02
CA GLU A 29 15.46 -32.91 15.75
C GLU A 29 14.55 -32.74 14.52
N ASN A 30 13.28 -33.08 14.61
CA ASN A 30 12.31 -32.96 13.51
C ASN A 30 11.50 -31.66 13.47
N ARG A 31 11.66 -30.79 14.43
CA ARG A 31 11.15 -29.42 14.32
C ARG A 31 12.04 -28.59 13.38
N GLN A 32 11.99 -28.85 12.08
CA GLN A 32 12.24 -27.78 11.13
C GLN A 32 11.33 -26.62 11.55
N LYS A 33 11.93 -25.65 12.24
CA LYS A 33 11.26 -24.37 12.54
C LYS A 33 10.75 -23.89 11.20
N LYS A 34 9.47 -24.14 10.91
CA LYS A 34 8.82 -23.46 9.77
C LYS A 34 9.18 -22.01 9.99
N LYS A 35 10.07 -21.48 9.15
CA LYS A 35 10.44 -20.07 9.18
C LYS A 35 9.12 -19.33 9.01
N GLY A 36 8.49 -19.01 10.13
CA GLY A 36 7.28 -18.20 10.14
C GLY A 36 7.62 -16.92 9.37
N ARG A 37 6.65 -16.37 8.69
CA ARG A 37 6.80 -15.04 8.06
C ARG A 37 7.48 -14.14 9.09
N PRO A 38 8.65 -13.52 8.78
CA PRO A 38 9.36 -12.70 9.75
C PRO A 38 8.38 -11.72 10.37
N LYS A 39 8.37 -11.62 11.70
CA LYS A 39 7.48 -10.68 12.40
C LYS A 39 7.68 -9.33 11.75
N LYS A 40 6.62 -8.80 11.15
CA LYS A 40 6.65 -7.49 10.50
C LYS A 40 7.11 -6.50 11.56
N VAL A 41 8.25 -5.87 11.36
CA VAL A 41 8.72 -4.82 12.26
C VAL A 41 7.62 -3.77 12.29
N VAL A 42 6.96 -3.66 13.44
CA VAL A 42 5.96 -2.61 13.63
C VAL A 42 6.77 -1.35 13.90
N TYR A 43 6.85 -0.47 12.91
CA TYR A 43 7.46 0.83 13.11
C TYR A 43 6.70 1.57 14.21
N ILE A 44 7.40 1.96 15.25
CA ILE A 44 6.86 2.72 16.40
C ILE A 44 6.16 4.00 15.92
N HIS A 45 6.57 4.55 14.76
CA HIS A 45 6.01 5.76 14.16
C HIS A 45 4.93 5.51 13.10
N ARG A 46 4.38 4.30 12.98
CA ARG A 46 3.40 3.98 11.93
C ARG A 46 2.13 4.84 12.01
N GLU A 47 1.64 5.08 13.20
CA GLU A 47 0.44 5.90 13.42
C GLU A 47 0.72 7.36 13.08
N ARG A 48 1.85 7.90 13.53
CA ARG A 48 2.27 9.27 13.21
C ARG A 48 2.44 9.47 11.71
N SER A 49 3.02 8.52 11.00
CA SER A 49 3.14 8.53 9.53
C SER A 49 1.78 8.47 8.83
N LEU A 50 0.81 7.72 9.39
CA LEU A 50 -0.55 7.66 8.87
C LEU A 50 -1.26 9.02 9.01
N TYR A 51 -1.18 9.65 10.19
CA TYR A 51 -1.78 10.96 10.41
C TYR A 51 -1.15 12.03 9.52
N GLN A 52 0.17 12.07 9.42
CA GLN A 52 0.85 12.96 8.50
C GLN A 52 0.40 12.78 7.05
N GLY A 53 0.30 11.54 6.58
CA GLY A 53 -0.16 11.27 5.23
C GLY A 53 -1.61 11.71 4.99
N ARG A 54 -2.49 11.55 5.98
CA ARG A 54 -3.88 12.01 5.91
C ARG A 54 -4.00 13.53 5.94
N ILE A 55 -3.18 14.21 6.74
CA ILE A 55 -3.07 15.67 6.76
C ILE A 55 -2.74 16.19 5.36
N LEU A 56 -1.69 15.63 4.74
CA LEU A 56 -1.26 16.01 3.41
C LEU A 56 -2.34 15.73 2.34
N ASP A 57 -3.06 14.63 2.47
CA ASP A 57 -4.14 14.28 1.55
C ASP A 57 -5.35 15.23 1.68
N LEU A 58 -5.67 15.69 2.90
CA LEU A 58 -6.73 16.70 3.10
C LEU A 58 -6.36 18.05 2.47
N VAL A 59 -5.13 18.50 2.67
CA VAL A 59 -4.63 19.73 2.01
C VAL A 59 -4.66 19.55 0.49
N LYS A 60 -4.21 18.39 -0.01
CA LYS A 60 -4.24 18.08 -1.44
C LYS A 60 -5.64 18.07 -2.02
N LEU A 61 -6.63 17.59 -1.27
CA LEU A 61 -8.04 17.65 -1.65
C LEU A 61 -8.52 19.09 -1.81
N CYS A 62 -8.19 19.96 -0.84
CA CYS A 62 -8.51 21.39 -0.92
C CYS A 62 -7.86 22.05 -2.14
N GLU A 63 -6.59 21.78 -2.42
CA GLU A 63 -5.88 22.27 -3.60
C GLU A 63 -6.57 21.82 -4.92
N LEU A 64 -6.91 20.54 -5.04
CA LEU A 64 -7.57 20.00 -6.23
C LEU A 64 -8.94 20.63 -6.49
N ARG A 65 -9.61 21.06 -5.42
CA ARG A 65 -10.89 21.77 -5.47
C ARG A 65 -10.74 23.30 -5.52
N ASN A 66 -9.51 23.80 -5.70
CA ASN A 66 -9.20 25.25 -5.65
C ASN A 66 -9.77 25.92 -4.40
N TYR A 67 -9.76 25.22 -3.26
CA TYR A 67 -10.30 25.64 -1.97
C TYR A 67 -11.82 25.97 -1.96
N ASP A 68 -12.54 25.59 -3.03
CA ASP A 68 -14.00 25.62 -3.05
C ASP A 68 -14.56 24.32 -2.46
N VAL A 69 -14.66 24.31 -1.14
CA VAL A 69 -15.11 23.14 -0.35
C VAL A 69 -16.40 23.45 0.39
N LYS A 70 -17.27 24.26 -0.21
CA LYS A 70 -18.58 24.60 0.36
C LYS A 70 -19.39 23.35 0.68
N GLY A 71 -19.97 23.30 1.87
CA GLY A 71 -20.69 22.12 2.39
C GLY A 71 -19.82 21.10 3.09
N GLN A 72 -18.50 21.07 2.84
CA GLN A 72 -17.58 20.13 3.46
C GLN A 72 -16.53 20.78 4.38
N ARG A 73 -16.57 22.11 4.51
CA ARG A 73 -15.61 22.89 5.31
C ARG A 73 -15.46 22.37 6.74
N GLU A 74 -16.57 22.18 7.43
CA GLU A 74 -16.58 21.74 8.84
C GLU A 74 -15.93 20.35 9.00
N ILE A 75 -16.28 19.39 8.14
CA ILE A 75 -15.74 18.03 8.22
C ILE A 75 -14.26 17.97 7.85
N ILE A 76 -13.83 18.74 6.85
CA ILE A 76 -12.41 18.85 6.47
C ILE A 76 -11.61 19.41 7.62
N LEU A 77 -12.03 20.54 8.21
CA LEU A 77 -11.35 21.19 9.33
C LEU A 77 -11.36 20.31 10.59
N PHE A 78 -12.46 19.59 10.85
CA PHE A 78 -12.54 18.64 11.95
C PHE A 78 -11.52 17.50 11.79
N LEU A 79 -11.46 16.85 10.61
CA LEU A 79 -10.53 15.77 10.34
C LEU A 79 -9.08 16.26 10.37
N TYR A 80 -8.84 17.44 9.82
CA TYR A 80 -7.52 18.07 9.81
C TYR A 80 -7.04 18.34 11.23
N ARG A 81 -7.88 18.98 12.09
CA ARG A 81 -7.56 19.20 13.51
C ARG A 81 -7.34 17.87 14.24
N TYR A 82 -8.18 16.88 14.00
CA TYR A 82 -8.06 15.59 14.64
C TYR A 82 -6.71 14.94 14.37
N TYR A 83 -6.29 14.90 13.11
CA TYR A 83 -4.98 14.33 12.74
C TYR A 83 -3.81 15.17 13.22
N LEU A 84 -3.92 16.49 13.21
CA LEU A 84 -2.90 17.41 13.72
C LEU A 84 -2.67 17.26 15.23
N CYS A 85 -3.73 17.11 16.04
CA CYS A 85 -3.60 16.87 17.48
C CYS A 85 -2.74 15.63 17.77
N TYR A 86 -2.95 14.54 17.04
CA TYR A 86 -2.14 13.33 17.21
C TYR A 86 -0.75 13.41 16.55
N PHE A 87 -0.60 14.24 15.56
CA PHE A 87 0.69 14.42 14.88
C PHE A 87 1.63 15.33 15.67
N TYR A 88 1.13 16.43 16.18
CA TYR A 88 1.90 17.37 17.01
C TYR A 88 1.93 17.01 18.49
N GLU A 89 0.97 16.24 18.96
CA GLU A 89 0.72 16.00 20.39
C GLU A 89 0.42 17.32 21.15
N ASP A 90 -0.10 18.32 20.42
CA ASP A 90 -0.37 19.68 20.87
C ASP A 90 -1.67 20.19 20.21
N GLU A 91 -2.69 20.44 21.03
CA GLU A 91 -4.01 20.90 20.56
C GLU A 91 -4.04 22.39 20.16
N GLN A 92 -3.17 23.21 20.78
CA GLN A 92 -3.12 24.63 20.48
C GLN A 92 -2.50 24.88 19.11
N LYS A 93 -1.35 24.27 18.85
CA LYS A 93 -0.71 24.30 17.56
C LYS A 93 -1.60 23.73 16.45
N ALA A 94 -2.32 22.63 16.76
CA ALA A 94 -3.28 22.08 15.83
C ALA A 94 -4.41 23.05 15.48
N LEU A 95 -4.88 23.85 16.45
CA LEU A 95 -5.91 24.87 16.20
C LEU A 95 -5.38 25.99 15.31
N GLU A 96 -4.15 26.46 15.55
CA GLU A 96 -3.52 27.50 14.74
C GLU A 96 -3.46 27.11 13.27
N ASP A 97 -2.94 25.92 12.96
CA ASP A 97 -2.86 25.39 11.59
C ASP A 97 -4.25 25.21 10.94
N VAL A 98 -5.27 24.82 11.72
CA VAL A 98 -6.66 24.72 11.25
C VAL A 98 -7.22 26.07 10.86
N LEU A 99 -6.94 27.11 11.67
CA LEU A 99 -7.36 28.47 11.35
C LEU A 99 -6.65 29.01 10.11
N GLU A 100 -5.40 28.65 9.90
CA GLU A 100 -4.67 29.00 8.68
C GLU A 100 -5.28 28.32 7.45
N LEU A 101 -5.53 27.01 7.49
CA LEU A 101 -6.19 26.31 6.39
C LEU A 101 -7.57 26.88 6.08
N ASN A 102 -8.34 27.25 7.11
CA ASN A 102 -9.65 27.87 6.92
C ASN A 102 -9.59 29.20 6.16
N LYS A 103 -8.52 30.00 6.33
CA LYS A 103 -8.34 31.28 5.61
C LYS A 103 -8.14 31.07 4.10
N GLU A 104 -7.58 29.93 3.70
CA GLU A 104 -7.38 29.58 2.30
C GLU A 104 -8.70 29.27 1.55
N PHE A 105 -9.78 28.91 2.26
CA PHE A 105 -11.06 28.61 1.65
C PHE A 105 -11.66 29.84 0.97
N ILE A 106 -12.28 29.66 -0.20
CA ILE A 106 -12.98 30.76 -0.92
C ILE A 106 -14.04 31.41 -0.03
N GLN A 107 -14.70 30.63 0.81
CA GLN A 107 -15.68 31.09 1.79
C GLN A 107 -15.30 30.57 3.17
N PRO A 108 -14.37 31.21 3.89
CA PRO A 108 -13.93 30.74 5.19
C PRO A 108 -15.05 30.80 6.22
N LEU A 109 -15.01 29.90 7.19
CA LEU A 109 -15.87 29.94 8.37
C LEU A 109 -15.35 31.01 9.35
N SER A 110 -16.22 31.57 10.19
CA SER A 110 -15.77 32.40 11.29
C SER A 110 -14.96 31.57 12.30
N GLU A 111 -14.02 32.20 13.00
CA GLU A 111 -13.19 31.54 14.00
C GLU A 111 -14.03 30.81 15.05
N LYS A 112 -15.14 31.43 15.51
CA LYS A 112 -16.09 30.81 16.46
C LYS A 112 -16.71 29.52 15.90
N GLU A 113 -17.06 29.50 14.62
CA GLU A 113 -17.60 28.32 13.96
C GLU A 113 -16.55 27.22 13.83
N VAL A 114 -15.31 27.57 13.45
CA VAL A 114 -14.19 26.62 13.40
C VAL A 114 -13.96 25.95 14.75
N ILE A 115 -13.86 26.75 15.83
CA ILE A 115 -13.66 26.22 17.19
C ILE A 115 -14.81 25.31 17.60
N ARG A 116 -16.05 25.69 17.31
CA ARG A 116 -17.24 24.87 17.63
C ARG A 116 -17.26 23.57 16.83
N ALA A 117 -17.05 23.63 15.53
CA ALA A 117 -17.12 22.47 14.65
C ALA A 117 -15.99 21.45 14.91
N THR A 118 -14.82 21.93 15.33
CA THR A 118 -13.65 21.09 15.53
C THR A 118 -13.36 20.73 17.00
N GLY A 119 -14.12 21.27 17.95
CA GLY A 119 -13.88 21.09 19.39
C GLY A 119 -13.97 19.63 19.88
N SER A 120 -14.73 18.77 19.19
CA SER A 120 -14.80 17.35 19.51
C SER A 120 -13.48 16.62 19.21
N ALA A 121 -12.68 17.06 18.25
CA ALA A 121 -11.36 16.50 17.95
C ALA A 121 -10.40 16.66 19.14
N GLU A 122 -10.38 17.84 19.74
CA GLU A 122 -9.60 18.13 20.95
C GLU A 122 -10.07 17.31 22.16
N LYS A 123 -11.39 17.22 22.38
CA LYS A 123 -11.95 16.41 23.49
C LYS A 123 -11.53 14.95 23.39
N VAL A 124 -11.57 14.37 22.20
CA VAL A 124 -11.17 12.97 21.98
C VAL A 124 -9.66 12.79 22.16
N PHE A 125 -8.85 13.75 21.73
CA PHE A 125 -7.41 13.72 21.95
C PHE A 125 -7.07 13.73 23.44
N LYS A 126 -7.72 14.60 24.23
CA LYS A 126 -7.53 14.69 25.70
C LYS A 126 -8.00 13.44 26.45
N ALA A 127 -9.08 12.82 26.01
CA ALA A 127 -9.66 11.64 26.66
C ALA A 127 -8.80 10.38 26.57
N LYS A 128 -7.90 10.26 25.59
CA LYS A 128 -6.94 9.16 25.31
C LYS A 128 -7.53 7.75 25.14
N ASP A 129 -8.70 7.47 25.64
CA ASP A 129 -9.37 6.16 25.68
C ASP A 129 -10.25 5.89 24.46
N LYS A 130 -10.63 6.92 23.71
CA LYS A 130 -11.46 6.80 22.50
C LYS A 130 -10.80 7.50 21.33
N GLN A 131 -10.42 6.72 20.33
CA GLN A 131 -9.89 7.26 19.06
C GLN A 131 -10.85 6.98 17.91
N TYR A 132 -11.07 7.97 17.07
CA TYR A 132 -11.80 7.78 15.82
C TYR A 132 -10.91 7.04 14.81
N LYS A 133 -11.18 5.76 14.59
CA LYS A 133 -10.47 4.94 13.62
C LYS A 133 -11.20 4.94 12.27
N TYR A 134 -11.18 6.08 11.60
CA TYR A 134 -11.79 6.19 10.27
C TYR A 134 -11.11 5.25 9.27
N LYS A 135 -11.92 4.46 8.55
CA LYS A 135 -11.49 3.71 7.38
C LYS A 135 -11.40 4.66 6.18
N ASN A 136 -10.59 4.31 5.19
CA ASN A 136 -10.48 5.13 3.99
C ASN A 136 -11.80 5.21 3.22
N GLU A 137 -12.56 4.11 3.14
CA GLU A 137 -13.87 4.10 2.51
C GLU A 137 -14.80 5.15 3.14
N THR A 138 -14.84 5.20 4.47
CA THR A 138 -15.65 6.20 5.19
C THR A 138 -15.20 7.63 4.92
N LEU A 139 -13.89 7.88 4.82
CA LEU A 139 -13.37 9.21 4.49
C LEU A 139 -13.69 9.61 3.05
N ILE A 140 -13.62 8.67 2.12
CA ILE A 140 -13.97 8.89 0.71
C ILE A 140 -15.45 9.25 0.57
N GLU A 141 -16.33 8.54 1.28
CA GLU A 141 -17.76 8.81 1.30
C GLU A 141 -18.07 10.17 1.95
N LEU A 142 -17.52 10.44 3.15
CA LEU A 142 -17.76 11.69 3.90
C LEU A 142 -17.29 12.94 3.15
N LEU A 143 -16.20 12.83 2.42
CA LEU A 143 -15.58 13.93 1.68
C LEU A 143 -15.93 13.89 0.18
N GLU A 144 -16.77 12.94 -0.24
CA GLU A 144 -17.17 12.75 -1.65
C GLU A 144 -15.97 12.76 -2.61
N ILE A 145 -14.89 12.03 -2.24
CA ILE A 145 -13.64 12.01 -2.99
C ILE A 145 -13.80 11.20 -4.26
N SER A 146 -13.65 11.85 -5.40
CA SER A 146 -13.75 11.22 -6.73
C SER A 146 -12.56 10.30 -7.01
N GLU A 147 -12.70 9.39 -7.98
CA GLU A 147 -11.60 8.52 -8.42
C GLU A 147 -10.41 9.33 -8.95
N TYR A 148 -10.66 10.44 -9.63
CA TYR A 148 -9.62 11.34 -10.10
C TYR A 148 -8.82 11.94 -8.94
N GLU A 149 -9.49 12.46 -7.90
CA GLU A 149 -8.82 13.02 -6.72
C GLU A 149 -7.98 11.96 -6.00
N GLN A 150 -8.48 10.71 -5.89
CA GLN A 150 -7.73 9.59 -5.30
C GLN A 150 -6.41 9.32 -6.02
N THR A 151 -6.32 9.54 -7.34
CA THR A 151 -5.05 9.35 -8.07
C THR A 151 -3.95 10.30 -7.59
N HIS A 152 -4.29 11.44 -7.01
CA HIS A 152 -3.36 12.46 -6.49
C HIS A 152 -3.08 12.33 -4.99
N MET A 153 -3.85 11.51 -4.28
CA MET A 153 -3.70 11.26 -2.84
C MET A 153 -2.75 10.09 -2.57
N LYS A 154 -2.23 10.00 -1.33
CA LYS A 154 -1.30 8.93 -0.93
C LYS A 154 -1.92 7.90 -0.01
N ILE A 155 -2.73 8.31 0.94
CA ILE A 155 -3.25 7.48 2.03
C ILE A 155 -4.76 7.29 1.92
N ILE A 156 -5.53 8.37 1.65
CA ILE A 156 -7.00 8.32 1.54
C ILE A 156 -7.38 7.88 0.13
N ILE A 157 -7.17 6.60 -0.13
CA ILE A 157 -7.47 5.95 -1.42
C ILE A 157 -8.31 4.71 -1.20
N GLY A 158 -9.21 4.43 -2.16
CA GLY A 158 -10.04 3.24 -2.19
C GLY A 158 -9.27 1.97 -2.59
N LYS A 159 -9.94 0.83 -2.49
CA LYS A 159 -9.35 -0.48 -2.81
C LYS A 159 -8.92 -0.60 -4.27
N GLU A 160 -9.68 -0.03 -5.19
CA GLU A 160 -9.40 -0.12 -6.63
C GLU A 160 -8.12 0.67 -6.97
N GLU A 161 -7.99 1.90 -6.49
CA GLU A 161 -6.79 2.70 -6.71
C GLU A 161 -5.56 2.08 -6.02
N TYR A 162 -5.73 1.55 -4.81
CA TYR A 162 -4.67 0.79 -4.14
C TYR A 162 -4.21 -0.40 -4.99
N LYS A 163 -5.14 -1.20 -5.52
CA LYS A 163 -4.87 -2.35 -6.37
C LYS A 163 -4.18 -1.96 -7.67
N ARG A 164 -4.63 -0.86 -8.31
CA ARG A 164 -4.01 -0.32 -9.50
C ARG A 164 -2.53 0.02 -9.24
N ARG A 165 -2.23 0.78 -8.17
CA ARG A 165 -0.86 1.14 -7.79
C ARG A 165 0.00 -0.06 -7.40
N ASP A 166 -0.59 -1.02 -6.70
CA ASP A 166 0.12 -2.24 -6.33
C ASP A 166 0.53 -3.06 -7.56
N ASN A 167 -0.36 -3.19 -8.53
CA ASN A 167 -0.09 -3.85 -9.81
C ASN A 167 1.02 -3.13 -10.59
N GLU A 168 0.99 -1.79 -10.67
CA GLU A 168 2.04 -1.00 -11.32
C GLU A 168 3.40 -1.18 -10.63
N ARG A 169 3.43 -1.11 -9.30
CA ARG A 169 4.65 -1.34 -8.52
C ARG A 169 5.21 -2.74 -8.73
N ASN A 170 4.34 -3.76 -8.70
CA ASN A 170 4.74 -5.15 -8.90
C ASN A 170 5.28 -5.37 -10.32
N LYS A 171 4.65 -4.77 -11.33
CA LYS A 171 5.14 -4.81 -12.71
C LYS A 171 6.52 -4.17 -12.85
N LYS A 172 6.72 -2.99 -12.23
CA LYS A 172 8.00 -2.29 -12.22
C LYS A 172 9.09 -3.13 -11.52
N ASN A 173 8.80 -3.63 -10.33
CA ASN A 173 9.72 -4.48 -9.57
C ASN A 173 10.11 -5.75 -10.35
N TYR A 174 9.14 -6.36 -11.05
CA TYR A 174 9.39 -7.52 -11.90
C TYR A 174 10.33 -7.18 -13.07
N GLN A 175 10.09 -6.06 -13.75
CA GLN A 175 10.95 -5.59 -14.82
C GLN A 175 12.39 -5.30 -14.34
N GLU A 176 12.52 -4.62 -13.19
CA GLU A 176 13.83 -4.36 -12.58
C GLU A 176 14.56 -5.66 -12.22
N LYS A 177 13.82 -6.64 -11.67
CA LYS A 177 14.38 -7.96 -11.36
C LYS A 177 14.88 -8.66 -12.64
N LEU A 178 14.13 -8.61 -13.74
CA LEU A 178 14.55 -9.18 -15.02
C LEU A 178 15.82 -8.50 -15.54
N LYS A 179 15.87 -7.15 -15.50
CA LYS A 179 17.07 -6.38 -15.89
C LYS A 179 18.30 -6.78 -15.07
N LYS A 180 18.15 -6.89 -13.74
CA LYS A 180 19.26 -7.33 -12.86
C LYS A 180 19.76 -8.73 -13.16
N LEU A 181 18.88 -9.61 -13.67
CA LEU A 181 19.23 -10.97 -14.08
C LEU A 181 19.73 -11.06 -15.53
N GLY A 182 19.88 -9.93 -16.23
CA GLY A 182 20.24 -9.92 -17.66
C GLY A 182 19.20 -10.60 -18.57
N LYS A 183 17.95 -10.76 -18.08
CA LYS A 183 16.86 -11.40 -18.84
C LYS A 183 16.00 -10.34 -19.50
N ILE A 184 15.76 -10.52 -20.79
CA ILE A 184 14.82 -9.72 -21.57
C ILE A 184 13.40 -10.24 -21.41
N THR A 185 12.41 -9.32 -21.42
CA THR A 185 11.00 -9.68 -21.34
C THR A 185 10.56 -10.40 -22.62
N GLU A 186 9.48 -11.20 -22.52
CA GLU A 186 8.91 -11.84 -23.72
C GLU A 186 8.48 -10.83 -24.78
N LYS A 187 8.00 -9.64 -24.38
CA LYS A 187 7.69 -8.56 -25.33
C LYS A 187 8.93 -8.07 -26.08
N GLU A 188 10.04 -7.88 -25.36
CA GLU A 188 11.30 -7.47 -25.96
C GLU A 188 11.86 -8.55 -26.89
N LYS A 189 11.77 -9.83 -26.51
CA LYS A 189 12.15 -10.95 -27.39
C LYS A 189 11.33 -10.97 -28.68
N ILE A 190 10.01 -10.76 -28.57
CA ILE A 190 9.12 -10.68 -29.74
C ILE A 190 9.49 -9.48 -30.61
N SER A 191 9.72 -8.31 -30.00
CA SER A 191 10.14 -7.11 -30.74
C SER A 191 11.47 -7.30 -31.49
N GLN A 192 12.48 -7.85 -30.81
CA GLN A 192 13.78 -8.17 -31.44
C GLN A 192 13.60 -9.17 -32.56
N ARG A 193 12.81 -10.24 -32.34
CA ARG A 193 12.54 -11.24 -33.39
C ARG A 193 11.87 -10.61 -34.61
N ARG A 194 10.87 -9.73 -34.40
CA ARG A 194 10.19 -9.02 -35.49
C ARG A 194 11.12 -8.08 -36.23
N ALA A 195 12.02 -7.39 -35.56
CA ALA A 195 13.03 -6.55 -36.18
C ALA A 195 13.96 -7.37 -37.09
N ILE A 196 14.40 -8.54 -36.62
CA ILE A 196 15.22 -9.46 -37.43
C ILE A 196 14.42 -10.01 -38.63
N ILE A 197 13.16 -10.39 -38.44
CA ILE A 197 12.30 -10.86 -39.53
C ILE A 197 12.14 -9.77 -40.61
N LYS A 198 11.96 -8.50 -40.21
CA LYS A 198 11.86 -7.37 -41.12
C LYS A 198 13.14 -7.23 -41.94
N ASP A 199 14.31 -7.23 -41.31
CA ASP A 199 15.60 -7.15 -41.99
C ASP A 199 15.84 -8.32 -42.99
N LEU A 200 15.41 -9.53 -42.61
CA LEU A 200 15.51 -10.70 -43.51
C LEU A 200 14.51 -10.61 -44.69
N LEU A 201 13.33 -10.05 -44.48
CA LEU A 201 12.38 -9.78 -45.57
C LEU A 201 12.92 -8.71 -46.54
N ASP A 202 13.51 -7.63 -46.02
CA ASP A 202 14.12 -6.57 -46.83
C ASP A 202 15.32 -7.09 -47.66
N LYS A 203 16.00 -8.13 -47.17
CA LYS A 203 17.04 -8.86 -47.90
C LYS A 203 16.51 -9.87 -48.94
N GLY A 204 15.18 -9.95 -49.09
CA GLY A 204 14.53 -10.81 -50.12
C GLY A 204 14.41 -12.30 -49.74
N LEU A 205 14.60 -12.68 -48.48
CA LEU A 205 14.44 -14.05 -48.04
C LEU A 205 12.95 -14.45 -48.00
N THR A 206 12.70 -15.71 -48.42
CA THR A 206 11.36 -16.30 -48.36
C THR A 206 10.99 -16.66 -46.93
N GLN A 207 9.68 -16.71 -46.64
CA GLN A 207 9.18 -17.12 -45.33
C GLN A 207 9.75 -18.45 -44.83
N LYS A 208 9.94 -19.41 -45.77
CA LYS A 208 10.53 -20.73 -45.49
C LYS A 208 11.97 -20.62 -44.99
N GLN A 209 12.76 -19.78 -45.63
CA GLN A 209 14.14 -19.51 -45.23
C GLN A 209 14.19 -18.81 -43.87
N ILE A 210 13.34 -17.81 -43.65
CA ILE A 210 13.29 -17.05 -42.37
C ILE A 210 12.99 -17.94 -41.17
N TYR A 211 11.94 -18.77 -41.20
CA TYR A 211 11.63 -19.59 -40.05
C TYR A 211 12.65 -20.69 -39.78
N ASN A 212 13.31 -21.20 -40.84
CA ASN A 212 14.41 -22.14 -40.72
C ASN A 212 15.67 -21.49 -40.11
N THR A 213 16.03 -20.29 -40.55
CA THR A 213 17.19 -19.52 -40.05
C THR A 213 17.02 -19.15 -38.59
N LEU A 214 15.83 -18.69 -38.20
CA LEU A 214 15.53 -18.27 -36.84
C LEU A 214 15.13 -19.45 -35.92
N LYS A 215 15.01 -20.67 -36.46
CA LYS A 215 14.57 -21.88 -35.75
C LYS A 215 13.25 -21.66 -34.99
N ILE A 216 12.32 -20.93 -35.57
CA ILE A 216 10.98 -20.66 -35.03
C ILE A 216 9.91 -21.45 -35.75
N SER A 217 8.73 -21.59 -35.14
CA SER A 217 7.63 -22.28 -35.80
C SER A 217 7.13 -21.47 -37.02
N LYS A 218 6.69 -22.18 -38.08
CA LYS A 218 6.06 -21.57 -39.25
C LYS A 218 4.91 -20.62 -38.86
N ARG A 219 4.08 -21.01 -37.87
CA ARG A 219 2.95 -20.21 -37.38
C ARG A 219 3.42 -18.91 -36.74
N THR A 220 4.47 -18.96 -35.92
CA THR A 220 5.05 -17.77 -35.28
C THR A 220 5.58 -16.79 -36.34
N CYS A 221 6.32 -17.29 -37.34
CA CYS A 221 6.84 -16.48 -38.44
C CYS A 221 5.73 -15.80 -39.24
N ILE A 222 4.67 -16.53 -39.61
CA ILE A 222 3.53 -15.99 -40.33
C ILE A 222 2.81 -14.88 -39.51
N ASN A 223 2.58 -15.13 -38.24
CA ASN A 223 1.93 -14.13 -37.36
C ASN A 223 2.77 -12.86 -37.20
N ASP A 224 4.09 -12.99 -37.08
CA ASP A 224 4.97 -11.84 -36.97
C ASP A 224 5.05 -11.06 -38.29
N ILE A 225 5.08 -11.74 -39.45
CA ILE A 225 5.03 -11.09 -40.78
C ILE A 225 3.70 -10.37 -40.98
N LYS A 226 2.56 -10.99 -40.58
CA LYS A 226 1.25 -10.35 -40.64
C LYS A 226 1.22 -9.07 -39.82
N TYR A 227 1.70 -9.14 -38.60
CA TYR A 227 1.81 -7.95 -37.71
C TYR A 227 2.66 -6.83 -38.34
N LEU A 228 3.80 -7.15 -38.93
CA LEU A 228 4.67 -6.16 -39.58
C LEU A 228 4.00 -5.48 -40.77
N LYS A 229 3.17 -6.22 -41.54
CA LYS A 229 2.40 -5.66 -42.67
C LYS A 229 1.26 -4.77 -42.24
N GLU A 230 0.69 -5.00 -41.03
CA GLU A 230 -0.39 -4.17 -40.47
C GLU A 230 0.13 -2.86 -39.87
N GLN A 231 1.44 -2.75 -39.59
CA GLN A 231 2.07 -1.57 -38.99
C GLN A 231 2.82 -0.68 -39.97
N GLY A 232 3.06 -1.12 -41.21
CA GLY A 232 3.74 -0.40 -42.28
C GLY A 232 2.81 -0.06 -43.39
#